data_a21bce652600ee511934a200a713e1d4
#
_entry.id   a21bce652600ee511934a200a713e1d4
#
_cell.length_a   1.000
_cell.length_b   1.000
_cell.length_c   1.000
_cell.angle_alpha   90.00
_cell.angle_beta   90.00
_cell.angle_gamma   90.00
#
_symmetry.space_group_name_H-M   'P 1'
#
loop_
_entity.id
_entity.type
_entity.pdbx_description
1 polymer ?
#
loop_
_entity_poly.entity_id
_entity_poly.type
_entity_poly.pdbx_seq_one_letter_code
_entity_poly.pdbx_strand_id
1 'polypeptide(L)'
;MKAIQVTGPRRLQLTEVPVPEPAEGEVLVKLEALSVCGTDMMAYRHPQPEEDYPLGHGTPCHECAGTIVQSWSAEWPVGRRVIYLPALNLNGGAEYVVAQPETLVSLPDAGDMGQLLMCQPLGTVLFALDKVGPVAGKNVAVLGQGCIGLLF
;
A
#
# COMPACT_ATOMS: atom_id res chain seq x y z
N MET A 1 3.53 10.64 15.05
CA MET A 1 3.10 9.33 14.53
C MET A 1 4.28 8.38 14.46
N LYS A 2 4.01 7.09 14.53
CA LYS A 2 5.03 6.05 14.30
C LYS A 2 5.17 5.76 12.81
N ALA A 3 6.40 5.52 12.38
CA ALA A 3 6.72 5.07 11.03
C ALA A 3 7.91 4.10 11.09
N ILE A 4 7.93 3.12 10.16
CA ILE A 4 9.11 2.29 9.96
C ILE A 4 10.15 3.06 9.15
N GLN A 5 11.42 2.73 9.35
CA GLN A 5 12.53 3.26 8.57
C GLN A 5 13.60 2.20 8.36
N VAL A 6 13.99 1.99 7.12
CA VAL A 6 15.14 1.13 6.78
C VAL A 6 16.40 1.96 6.89
N THR A 7 17.28 1.60 7.83
CA THR A 7 18.51 2.34 8.16
C THR A 7 19.77 1.71 7.59
N GLY A 8 19.61 0.63 6.85
CA GLY A 8 20.68 -0.13 6.20
C GLY A 8 20.18 -1.49 5.76
N PRO A 9 21.00 -2.28 5.03
CA PRO A 9 20.61 -3.61 4.61
C PRO A 9 20.20 -4.47 5.81
N ARG A 10 18.98 -5.01 5.77
CA ARG A 10 18.36 -5.83 6.84
C ARG A 10 18.29 -5.11 8.21
N ARG A 11 18.30 -3.79 8.21
CA ARG A 11 18.13 -2.98 9.42
C ARG A 11 16.88 -2.13 9.29
N LEU A 12 15.97 -2.32 10.22
CA LEU A 12 14.71 -1.59 10.29
C LEU A 12 14.52 -1.10 11.73
N GLN A 13 14.08 0.13 11.87
CA GLN A 13 13.71 0.72 13.15
C GLN A 13 12.31 1.34 13.08
N LEU A 14 11.68 1.46 14.25
CA LEU A 14 10.49 2.25 14.43
C LEU A 14 10.91 3.66 14.87
N THR A 15 10.43 4.68 14.15
CA THR A 15 10.73 6.09 14.43
C THR A 15 9.45 6.83 14.79
N GLU A 16 9.61 7.92 15.54
CA GLU A 16 8.53 8.88 15.77
C GLU A 16 8.79 10.13 14.93
N VAL A 17 7.80 10.52 14.15
CA VAL A 17 7.85 11.69 13.26
C VAL A 17 6.56 12.49 13.39
N PRO A 18 6.56 13.79 13.05
CA PRO A 18 5.32 14.57 12.97
C PRO A 18 4.29 13.92 12.06
N VAL A 19 3.02 14.10 12.38
CA VAL A 19 1.93 13.76 11.43
C VAL A 19 2.02 14.75 10.27
N PRO A 20 2.04 14.30 9.00
CA PRO A 20 2.10 15.21 7.88
C PRO A 20 0.77 15.96 7.70
N GLU A 21 0.83 17.15 7.13
CA GLU A 21 -0.36 17.96 6.82
C GLU A 21 -0.63 17.90 5.31
N PRO A 22 -1.88 17.57 4.90
CA PRO A 22 -2.24 17.57 3.48
C PRO A 22 -2.36 19.00 2.94
N ALA A 23 -1.88 19.22 1.72
CA ALA A 23 -2.05 20.44 0.96
C ALA A 23 -3.42 20.51 0.25
N GLU A 24 -3.69 21.61 -0.47
CA GLU A 24 -4.89 21.75 -1.30
C GLU A 24 -5.01 20.61 -2.31
N GLY A 25 -6.18 19.99 -2.38
CA GLY A 25 -6.46 18.82 -3.21
C GLY A 25 -6.07 17.48 -2.60
N GLU A 26 -5.29 17.45 -1.52
CA GLU A 26 -4.83 16.22 -0.87
C GLU A 26 -5.71 15.79 0.31
N VAL A 27 -5.48 14.57 0.76
CA VAL A 27 -6.11 14.03 1.96
C VAL A 27 -5.08 13.42 2.91
N LEU A 28 -5.40 13.37 4.19
CA LEU A 28 -4.68 12.61 5.20
C LEU A 28 -5.42 11.30 5.48
N VAL A 29 -4.76 10.18 5.22
CA VAL A 29 -5.28 8.85 5.51
C VAL A 29 -4.63 8.30 6.77
N LYS A 30 -5.45 7.89 7.75
CA LYS A 30 -5.00 7.05 8.86
C LYS A 30 -4.97 5.61 8.37
N LEU A 31 -3.79 5.00 8.32
CA LEU A 31 -3.64 3.61 7.92
C LEU A 31 -4.05 2.67 9.05
N GLU A 32 -4.85 1.67 8.73
CA GLU A 32 -5.41 0.70 9.68
C GLU A 32 -5.00 -0.73 9.36
N ALA A 33 -4.65 -1.00 8.09
CA ALA A 33 -4.14 -2.28 7.65
C ALA A 33 -2.98 -2.10 6.67
N LEU A 34 -2.00 -2.96 6.78
CA LEU A 34 -0.81 -3.03 5.95
C LEU A 34 -0.48 -4.50 5.70
N SER A 35 -0.19 -4.88 4.46
CA SER A 35 0.43 -6.16 4.16
C SER A 35 1.87 -5.98 3.66
N VAL A 36 2.69 -7.00 3.91
CA VAL A 36 4.09 -7.01 3.46
C VAL A 36 4.19 -7.81 2.18
N CYS A 37 4.53 -7.13 1.09
CA CYS A 37 4.72 -7.74 -0.22
C CYS A 37 6.14 -8.30 -0.40
N GLY A 38 6.31 -9.21 -1.36
CA GLY A 38 7.63 -9.71 -1.74
C GLY A 38 8.58 -8.61 -2.20
N THR A 39 8.07 -7.55 -2.82
CA THR A 39 8.85 -6.38 -3.26
C THR A 39 9.36 -5.53 -2.10
N ASP A 40 8.62 -5.44 -0.99
CA ASP A 40 9.10 -4.78 0.23
C ASP A 40 10.32 -5.50 0.81
N MET A 41 10.31 -6.83 0.74
CA MET A 41 11.43 -7.65 1.17
C MET A 41 12.67 -7.46 0.30
N MET A 42 12.50 -7.09 -0.98
CA MET A 42 13.64 -6.74 -1.84
C MET A 42 14.31 -5.46 -1.35
N ALA A 43 13.54 -4.39 -1.11
CA ALA A 43 14.09 -3.14 -0.59
C ALA A 43 14.77 -3.31 0.79
N TYR A 44 14.24 -4.18 1.64
CA TYR A 44 14.82 -4.52 2.94
C TYR A 44 16.13 -5.32 2.84
N ARG A 45 16.22 -6.28 1.90
CA ARG A 45 17.33 -7.22 1.82
C ARG A 45 18.49 -6.75 0.94
N HIS A 46 18.17 -6.06 -0.17
CA HIS A 46 19.19 -5.63 -1.12
C HIS A 46 19.81 -4.30 -0.67
N PRO A 47 21.14 -4.22 -0.63
CA PRO A 47 21.81 -2.97 -0.28
C PRO A 47 21.51 -1.91 -1.36
N GLN A 48 21.19 -0.70 -0.92
CA GLN A 48 21.23 0.52 -1.69
C GLN A 48 22.60 1.18 -1.50
N PRO A 49 22.97 2.18 -2.31
CA PRO A 49 24.13 3.03 -2.02
C PRO A 49 24.09 3.56 -0.57
N GLU A 50 25.23 3.66 0.07
CA GLU A 50 25.30 4.04 1.50
C GLU A 50 24.71 5.43 1.76
N GLU A 51 24.84 6.32 0.80
CA GLU A 51 24.29 7.67 0.80
C GLU A 51 22.76 7.73 0.76
N ASP A 52 22.07 6.67 0.33
CA ASP A 52 20.61 6.60 0.27
C ASP A 52 19.99 6.24 1.64
N TYR A 53 20.80 5.82 2.61
CA TYR A 53 20.29 5.52 3.94
C TYR A 53 20.37 6.72 4.89
N PRO A 54 19.38 6.85 5.80
CA PRO A 54 18.21 6.00 5.92
C PRO A 54 17.19 6.27 4.81
N LEU A 55 16.45 5.23 4.40
CA LEU A 55 15.36 5.40 3.44
C LEU A 55 14.25 6.27 4.02
N GLY A 56 13.36 6.77 3.17
CA GLY A 56 12.22 7.56 3.60
C GLY A 56 11.35 6.85 4.64
N HIS A 57 10.72 7.61 5.54
CA HIS A 57 9.81 7.06 6.53
C HIS A 57 8.63 6.34 5.87
N GLY A 58 8.28 5.17 6.38
CA GLY A 58 7.23 4.32 5.84
C GLY A 58 7.65 3.43 4.68
N THR A 59 8.83 3.66 4.08
CA THR A 59 9.36 2.83 2.98
C THR A 59 9.84 1.48 3.52
N PRO A 60 9.51 0.36 2.82
CA PRO A 60 9.06 0.26 1.42
C PRO A 60 7.59 -0.15 1.23
N CYS A 61 6.72 -0.03 2.20
CA CYS A 61 5.37 -0.59 2.18
C CYS A 61 4.44 0.12 1.18
N HIS A 62 3.61 -0.67 0.47
CA HIS A 62 2.72 -0.15 -0.57
C HIS A 62 1.36 -0.85 -0.67
N GLU A 63 1.08 -1.87 0.13
CA GLU A 63 -0.23 -2.50 0.24
C GLU A 63 -0.89 -2.00 1.53
N CYS A 64 -1.70 -0.95 1.44
CA CYS A 64 -2.20 -0.21 2.59
C CYS A 64 -3.68 0.13 2.44
N ALA A 65 -4.41 0.06 3.55
CA ALA A 65 -5.80 0.47 3.64
C ALA A 65 -6.04 1.27 4.92
N GLY A 66 -6.99 2.20 4.87
CA GLY A 66 -7.29 3.04 6.02
C GLY A 66 -8.50 3.93 5.81
N THR A 67 -8.62 4.95 6.64
CA THR A 67 -9.73 5.90 6.62
C THR A 67 -9.20 7.32 6.48
N ILE A 68 -9.84 8.13 5.64
CA ILE A 68 -9.53 9.56 5.48
C ILE A 68 -9.93 10.28 6.77
N VAL A 69 -8.98 10.97 7.40
CA VAL A 69 -9.18 11.70 8.65
C VAL A 69 -9.11 13.21 8.49
N GLN A 70 -8.52 13.69 7.39
CA GLN A 70 -8.53 15.09 6.99
C GLN A 70 -8.55 15.17 5.46
N SER A 71 -9.26 16.16 4.89
CA SER A 71 -9.40 16.29 3.45
C SER A 71 -9.47 17.75 3.02
N TRP A 72 -8.70 18.08 1.99
CA TRP A 72 -8.80 19.29 1.20
C TRP A 72 -9.23 18.99 -0.24
N SER A 73 -9.78 17.78 -0.47
CA SER A 73 -10.34 17.33 -1.74
C SER A 73 -11.86 17.31 -1.69
N ALA A 74 -12.51 17.87 -2.70
CA ALA A 74 -13.98 17.85 -2.81
C ALA A 74 -14.54 16.44 -3.10
N GLU A 75 -13.72 15.57 -3.69
CA GLU A 75 -14.10 14.21 -4.09
C GLU A 75 -13.99 13.18 -2.94
N TRP A 76 -13.04 13.39 -2.02
CA TRP A 76 -12.68 12.43 -0.99
C TRP A 76 -13.05 12.93 0.42
N PRO A 77 -14.29 12.72 0.90
CA PRO A 77 -14.71 13.21 2.21
C PRO A 77 -14.04 12.45 3.37
N VAL A 78 -13.91 13.14 4.49
CA VAL A 78 -13.51 12.55 5.78
C VAL A 78 -14.44 11.39 6.15
N GLY A 79 -13.87 10.32 6.68
CA GLY A 79 -14.58 9.08 7.03
C GLY A 79 -14.64 8.05 5.90
N ARG A 80 -14.27 8.41 4.66
CA ARG A 80 -14.22 7.44 3.55
C ARG A 80 -13.09 6.44 3.80
N ARG A 81 -13.43 5.16 3.67
CA ARG A 81 -12.46 4.05 3.72
C ARG A 81 -11.84 3.85 2.34
N VAL A 82 -10.54 3.66 2.32
CA VAL A 82 -9.76 3.63 1.07
C VAL A 82 -8.65 2.58 1.08
N ILE A 83 -8.32 2.04 -0.09
CA ILE A 83 -6.99 1.52 -0.40
C ILE A 83 -6.12 2.73 -0.77
N TYR A 84 -4.93 2.81 -0.22
CA TYR A 84 -3.89 3.75 -0.61
C TYR A 84 -2.84 3.04 -1.47
N LEU A 85 -2.64 3.54 -2.68
CA LEU A 85 -1.69 3.03 -3.66
C LEU A 85 -0.52 4.02 -3.80
N PRO A 86 0.52 3.95 -2.96
CA PRO A 86 1.67 4.86 -3.08
C PRO A 86 2.44 4.59 -4.37
N ALA A 87 2.25 5.43 -5.39
CA ALA A 87 2.76 5.18 -6.73
C ALA A 87 4.30 5.14 -6.81
N LEU A 88 4.99 6.06 -6.13
CA LEU A 88 6.46 6.18 -6.20
C LEU A 88 7.14 6.18 -4.82
N ASN A 89 6.46 6.64 -3.79
CA ASN A 89 7.07 6.89 -2.49
C ASN A 89 7.11 5.66 -1.58
N LEU A 90 6.31 4.63 -1.87
CA LEU A 90 6.23 3.37 -1.11
C LEU A 90 6.23 3.60 0.41
N ASN A 91 5.50 4.61 0.89
CA ASN A 91 5.58 5.14 2.26
C ASN A 91 4.47 4.65 3.20
N GLY A 92 3.86 3.50 2.86
CA GLY A 92 2.72 2.95 3.59
C GLY A 92 3.04 2.36 4.97
N GLY A 93 4.31 2.24 5.35
CA GLY A 93 4.72 1.76 6.66
C GLY A 93 4.69 2.84 7.75
N ALA A 94 3.65 3.68 7.79
CA ALA A 94 3.44 4.75 8.75
C ALA A 94 1.98 4.74 9.24
N GLU A 95 1.71 5.37 10.39
CA GLU A 95 0.33 5.47 10.91
C GLU A 95 -0.55 6.40 10.07
N TYR A 96 0.04 7.41 9.44
CA TYR A 96 -0.66 8.38 8.59
C TYR A 96 0.15 8.67 7.34
N VAL A 97 -0.56 8.87 6.22
CA VAL A 97 0.03 9.27 4.95
C VAL A 97 -0.79 10.38 4.31
N VAL A 98 -0.11 11.31 3.66
CA VAL A 98 -0.75 12.24 2.73
C VAL A 98 -0.89 11.53 1.39
N ALA A 99 -2.08 11.60 0.81
CA ALA A 99 -2.42 10.93 -0.44
C ALA A 99 -3.05 11.90 -1.44
N GLN A 100 -2.67 11.74 -2.70
CA GLN A 100 -3.32 12.38 -3.84
C GLN A 100 -4.60 11.59 -4.21
N PRO A 101 -5.66 12.24 -4.71
CA PRO A 101 -6.91 11.59 -5.11
C PRO A 101 -6.75 10.38 -6.02
N GLU A 102 -5.85 10.46 -7.00
CA GLU A 102 -5.57 9.40 -7.97
C GLU A 102 -4.87 8.17 -7.38
N THR A 103 -4.35 8.28 -6.17
CA THR A 103 -3.72 7.15 -5.46
C THR A 103 -4.70 6.40 -4.54
N LEU A 104 -5.97 6.77 -4.57
CA LEU A 104 -7.00 6.24 -3.69
C LEU A 104 -8.03 5.41 -4.44
N VAL A 105 -8.41 4.29 -3.82
CA VAL A 105 -9.53 3.47 -4.28
C VAL A 105 -10.53 3.34 -3.14
N SER A 106 -11.80 3.69 -3.40
CA SER A 106 -12.87 3.63 -2.40
C SER A 106 -13.15 2.18 -1.98
N LEU A 107 -13.29 1.97 -0.68
CA LEU A 107 -13.70 0.71 -0.09
C LEU A 107 -15.14 0.78 0.42
N PRO A 108 -15.82 -0.38 0.62
CA PRO A 108 -17.10 -0.45 1.33
C PRO A 108 -17.02 0.15 2.74
N ASP A 109 -18.13 0.73 3.21
CA ASP A 109 -18.22 1.33 4.55
C ASP A 109 -18.19 0.28 5.67
N ALA A 110 -18.44 -1.00 5.36
CA ALA A 110 -18.44 -2.11 6.30
C ALA A 110 -17.45 -3.21 5.89
N GLY A 111 -17.09 -4.07 6.83
CA GLY A 111 -16.17 -5.18 6.65
C GLY A 111 -14.86 -4.96 7.39
N ASP A 112 -14.12 -6.05 7.59
CA ASP A 112 -12.79 -6.04 8.20
C ASP A 112 -11.78 -5.38 7.26
N MET A 113 -10.96 -4.42 7.77
CA MET A 113 -10.03 -3.65 6.96
C MET A 113 -8.92 -4.53 6.38
N GLY A 114 -8.46 -5.53 7.13
CA GLY A 114 -7.45 -6.47 6.65
C GLY A 114 -7.96 -7.35 5.50
N GLN A 115 -9.26 -7.73 5.53
CA GLN A 115 -9.88 -8.46 4.41
C GLN A 115 -10.06 -7.53 3.19
N LEU A 116 -10.50 -6.30 3.41
CA LEU A 116 -10.68 -5.32 2.34
C LEU A 116 -9.36 -4.92 1.70
N LEU A 117 -8.26 -4.93 2.45
CA LEU A 117 -6.90 -4.72 1.92
C LEU A 117 -6.56 -5.70 0.79
N MET A 118 -7.12 -6.92 0.81
CA MET A 118 -6.91 -7.92 -0.25
C MET A 118 -7.43 -7.48 -1.63
N CYS A 119 -8.23 -6.43 -1.71
CA CYS A 119 -8.62 -5.83 -3.00
C CYS A 119 -7.40 -5.32 -3.77
N GLN A 120 -6.32 -4.92 -3.11
CA GLN A 120 -5.10 -4.45 -3.77
C GLN A 120 -4.40 -5.58 -4.55
N PRO A 121 -3.97 -6.70 -3.94
CA PRO A 121 -3.40 -7.82 -4.69
C PRO A 121 -4.41 -8.47 -5.66
N LEU A 122 -5.72 -8.48 -5.34
CA LEU A 122 -6.76 -8.94 -6.27
C LEU A 122 -6.79 -8.08 -7.55
N GLY A 123 -6.64 -6.77 -7.45
CA GLY A 123 -6.54 -5.88 -8.61
C GLY A 123 -5.38 -6.27 -9.53
N THR A 124 -4.24 -6.67 -8.98
CA THR A 124 -3.08 -7.18 -9.73
C THR A 124 -3.41 -8.48 -10.48
N VAL A 125 -4.13 -9.40 -9.83
CA VAL A 125 -4.58 -10.67 -10.46
C VAL A 125 -5.58 -10.40 -11.58
N LEU A 126 -6.56 -9.52 -11.35
CA LEU A 126 -7.55 -9.17 -12.39
C LEU A 126 -6.88 -8.52 -13.60
N PHE A 127 -5.90 -7.63 -13.37
CA PHE A 127 -5.12 -7.06 -14.45
C PHE A 127 -4.33 -8.13 -15.24
N ALA A 128 -3.73 -9.11 -14.56
CA ALA A 128 -3.02 -10.21 -15.19
C ALA A 128 -3.99 -11.09 -16.02
N LEU A 129 -5.17 -11.40 -15.48
CA LEU A 129 -6.20 -12.16 -16.21
C LEU A 129 -6.68 -11.43 -17.46
N ASP A 130 -6.85 -10.11 -17.40
CA ASP A 130 -7.17 -9.29 -18.56
C ASP A 130 -6.13 -9.44 -19.68
N LYS A 131 -4.83 -9.46 -19.32
CA LYS A 131 -3.73 -9.66 -20.29
C LYS A 131 -3.67 -11.08 -20.86
N VAL A 132 -4.01 -12.09 -20.07
CA VAL A 132 -4.08 -13.50 -20.52
C VAL A 132 -5.25 -13.72 -21.46
N GLY A 133 -6.33 -12.97 -21.27
CA GLY A 133 -7.57 -13.11 -22.04
C GLY A 133 -8.40 -14.33 -21.64
N PRO A 134 -9.43 -14.71 -22.44
CA PRO A 134 -10.37 -15.77 -22.08
C PRO A 134 -9.69 -17.11 -21.84
N VAL A 135 -9.92 -17.71 -20.68
CA VAL A 135 -9.37 -19.02 -20.28
C VAL A 135 -10.43 -20.13 -20.29
N ALA A 136 -11.68 -19.82 -20.57
CA ALA A 136 -12.76 -20.79 -20.64
C ALA A 136 -12.44 -21.90 -21.67
N GLY A 137 -12.54 -23.17 -21.25
CA GLY A 137 -12.20 -24.33 -22.05
C GLY A 137 -10.71 -24.61 -22.26
N LYS A 138 -9.82 -23.85 -21.62
CA LYS A 138 -8.36 -24.07 -21.62
C LYS A 138 -7.92 -24.81 -20.36
N ASN A 139 -6.82 -25.57 -20.48
CA ASN A 139 -6.11 -26.10 -19.33
C ASN A 139 -5.20 -24.99 -18.77
N VAL A 140 -5.41 -24.64 -17.52
CA VAL A 140 -4.63 -23.61 -16.81
C VAL A 140 -3.92 -24.24 -15.63
N ALA A 141 -2.65 -23.92 -15.44
CA ALA A 141 -1.88 -24.32 -14.26
C ALA A 141 -1.41 -23.06 -13.52
N VAL A 142 -1.70 -22.99 -12.22
CA VAL A 142 -1.21 -21.94 -11.33
C VAL A 142 -0.05 -22.52 -10.52
N LEU A 143 1.16 -21.99 -10.73
CA LEU A 143 2.37 -22.41 -10.03
C LEU A 143 2.61 -21.47 -8.84
N GLY A 144 2.48 -22.03 -7.63
CA GLY A 144 2.58 -21.30 -6.37
C GLY A 144 1.20 -21.07 -5.74
N GLN A 145 1.12 -21.33 -4.43
CA GLN A 145 -0.10 -21.25 -3.63
C GLN A 145 0.06 -20.18 -2.51
N GLY A 146 0.78 -19.10 -2.81
CA GLY A 146 0.81 -17.88 -1.99
C GLY A 146 -0.42 -17.01 -2.22
N CYS A 147 -0.44 -15.81 -1.62
CA CYS A 147 -1.57 -14.88 -1.73
C CYS A 147 -2.04 -14.69 -3.19
N ILE A 148 -1.13 -14.37 -4.11
CA ILE A 148 -1.45 -14.17 -5.53
C ILE A 148 -1.97 -15.46 -6.17
N GLY A 149 -1.33 -16.61 -5.96
CA GLY A 149 -1.76 -17.87 -6.55
C GLY A 149 -3.12 -18.39 -6.04
N LEU A 150 -3.52 -17.99 -4.84
CA LEU A 150 -4.85 -18.30 -4.29
C LEU A 150 -5.95 -17.36 -4.81
N LEU A 151 -5.58 -16.18 -5.29
CA LEU A 151 -6.51 -15.22 -5.89
C LEU A 151 -6.79 -15.51 -7.37
N PHE A 152 -5.91 -16.27 -8.07
CA PHE A 152 -6.17 -16.81 -9.42
C PHE A 152 -7.19 -17.96 -9.39
#